data_c900c67a6b8e9c0b1ad2a9aa24f3ff64
#
_entry.id   c900c67a6b8e9c0b1ad2a9aa24f3ff64
#
_cell.length_a   1.000
_cell.length_b   1.000
_cell.length_c   1.000
_cell.angle_alpha   90.00
_cell.angle_beta   90.00
_cell.angle_gamma   90.00
#
_symmetry.space_group_name_H-M   'P 1'
#
loop_
_entity.id
_entity.type
_entity.pdbx_description
1 polymer ?
#
loop_
_entity_poly.entity_id
_entity_poly.type
_entity_poly.pdbx_seq_one_letter_code
_entity_poly.pdbx_strand_id
1 'polypeptide(L)'
;KNNALGNFATQNRLVTREDYIIRAYSMPGKFGSVSKAYIVPDDQIIQQEQVEKRIPNPLALNMYVLGINSNNQLTELNQAVKENLKNYLNQYRILTDAVNIKNAFIINIGINFEITVLPNYNSNEVLLKCVNALRTYFSIDKWQINQPIIKSAITNTIGNIQGVQTVVAVKFTNLHKTENGYSGNIYNLNPATKNGVIYPSLDPSIFEVKYIDQDIRGRVVSS
;
A
#
# COMPACT_ATOMS: atom_id res chain seq x y z
N LYS A 1 -10.27 -6.58 15.90
CA LYS A 1 -11.55 -6.05 16.44
C LYS A 1 -12.42 -5.41 15.36
N ASN A 2 -11.86 -4.64 14.42
CA ASN A 2 -12.64 -3.96 13.35
C ASN A 2 -13.29 -4.95 12.36
N ASN A 3 -12.62 -6.07 12.05
CA ASN A 3 -13.17 -7.09 11.15
C ASN A 3 -14.37 -7.85 11.76
N ALA A 4 -14.43 -7.97 13.09
CA ALA A 4 -15.56 -8.63 13.76
C ALA A 4 -16.83 -7.77 13.71
N LEU A 5 -16.69 -6.46 13.90
CA LEU A 5 -17.83 -5.51 13.79
C LEU A 5 -18.36 -5.43 12.34
N GLY A 6 -17.46 -5.45 11.35
CA GLY A 6 -17.85 -5.49 9.94
C GLY A 6 -18.67 -6.74 9.58
N ASN A 7 -18.29 -7.91 10.10
CA ASN A 7 -19.01 -9.17 9.83
C ASN A 7 -20.46 -9.20 10.39
N PHE A 8 -20.75 -8.46 11.47
CA PHE A 8 -22.11 -8.36 12.00
C PHE A 8 -22.98 -7.40 11.20
N ALA A 9 -22.37 -6.42 10.52
CA ALA A 9 -23.10 -5.42 9.73
C ALA A 9 -23.34 -5.85 8.27
N THR A 10 -22.58 -6.84 7.76
CA THR A 10 -22.73 -7.32 6.38
C THR A 10 -23.90 -8.28 6.25
N GLN A 11 -24.74 -8.04 5.28
CA GLN A 11 -25.75 -9.01 4.83
C GLN A 11 -25.08 -10.29 4.35
N ASN A 12 -25.79 -11.42 4.40
CA ASN A 12 -25.26 -12.71 3.89
C ASN A 12 -24.96 -12.73 2.38
N ARG A 13 -25.25 -11.64 1.66
CA ARG A 13 -24.96 -11.48 0.24
C ARG A 13 -24.00 -10.32 0.03
N LEU A 14 -23.05 -10.50 -0.89
CA LEU A 14 -22.11 -9.45 -1.31
C LEU A 14 -22.81 -8.54 -2.31
N VAL A 15 -23.10 -7.31 -1.93
CA VAL A 15 -23.79 -6.31 -2.75
C VAL A 15 -22.87 -5.13 -3.08
N THR A 16 -22.13 -4.67 -2.09
CA THR A 16 -21.21 -3.53 -2.21
C THR A 16 -19.74 -3.98 -2.37
N ARG A 17 -18.88 -3.09 -2.85
CA ARG A 17 -17.42 -3.35 -2.92
C ARG A 17 -16.85 -3.63 -1.54
N GLU A 18 -17.31 -2.89 -0.54
CA GLU A 18 -16.91 -3.03 0.85
C GLU A 18 -17.27 -4.41 1.42
N ASP A 19 -18.42 -4.96 1.04
CA ASP A 19 -18.83 -6.32 1.44
C ASP A 19 -17.83 -7.37 0.96
N TYR A 20 -17.40 -7.26 -0.31
CA TYR A 20 -16.40 -8.15 -0.87
C TYR A 20 -15.04 -8.04 -0.14
N ILE A 21 -14.60 -6.82 0.20
CA ILE A 21 -13.34 -6.58 0.92
C ILE A 21 -13.44 -7.16 2.34
N ILE A 22 -14.50 -6.86 3.07
CA ILE A 22 -14.73 -7.37 4.43
C ILE A 22 -14.77 -8.91 4.42
N ARG A 23 -15.46 -9.49 3.44
CA ARG A 23 -15.56 -10.94 3.31
C ARG A 23 -14.20 -11.56 2.96
N ALA A 24 -13.39 -10.93 2.10
CA ALA A 24 -12.05 -11.41 1.80
C ALA A 24 -11.17 -11.46 3.06
N TYR A 25 -11.24 -10.44 3.93
CA TYR A 25 -10.53 -10.44 5.21
C TYR A 25 -11.08 -11.48 6.22
N SER A 26 -12.33 -11.91 6.05
CA SER A 26 -12.99 -12.89 6.92
C SER A 26 -12.77 -14.34 6.47
N MET A 27 -11.97 -14.56 5.41
CA MET A 27 -11.65 -15.91 4.95
C MET A 27 -10.95 -16.71 6.07
N PRO A 28 -11.41 -17.94 6.37
CA PRO A 28 -10.78 -18.77 7.40
C PRO A 28 -9.31 -19.03 7.10
N GLY A 29 -8.43 -18.85 8.09
CA GLY A 29 -6.97 -18.95 7.93
C GLY A 29 -6.45 -20.27 7.37
N LYS A 30 -7.21 -21.37 7.49
CA LYS A 30 -6.88 -22.68 6.87
C LYS A 30 -6.84 -22.63 5.34
N PHE A 31 -7.46 -21.65 4.71
CA PHE A 31 -7.48 -21.44 3.26
C PHE A 31 -6.45 -20.41 2.79
N GLY A 32 -5.72 -19.78 3.71
CA GLY A 32 -4.82 -18.67 3.50
C GLY A 32 -5.32 -17.39 4.15
N SER A 33 -4.55 -16.32 4.09
CA SER A 33 -4.93 -15.01 4.65
C SER A 33 -4.73 -13.91 3.64
N VAL A 34 -5.70 -13.00 3.57
CA VAL A 34 -5.64 -11.76 2.78
C VAL A 34 -5.41 -10.61 3.75
N SER A 35 -4.36 -9.83 3.52
CA SER A 35 -4.01 -8.70 4.38
C SER A 35 -4.38 -7.36 3.78
N LYS A 36 -4.35 -7.27 2.45
CA LYS A 36 -4.81 -6.10 1.70
C LYS A 36 -5.72 -6.54 0.57
N ALA A 37 -6.81 -5.81 0.38
CA ALA A 37 -7.75 -6.04 -0.70
C ALA A 37 -8.26 -4.71 -1.26
N TYR A 38 -8.40 -4.64 -2.57
CA TYR A 38 -8.92 -3.48 -3.29
C TYR A 38 -9.74 -3.96 -4.49
N ILE A 39 -10.86 -3.30 -4.79
CA ILE A 39 -11.76 -3.71 -5.87
C ILE A 39 -11.96 -2.58 -6.86
N VAL A 40 -11.83 -2.92 -8.13
CA VAL A 40 -12.08 -2.02 -9.27
C VAL A 40 -13.05 -2.72 -10.22
N PRO A 41 -14.10 -2.04 -10.71
CA PRO A 41 -14.90 -2.54 -11.81
C PRO A 41 -14.06 -2.71 -13.09
N ASP A 42 -14.41 -3.67 -13.92
CA ASP A 42 -13.65 -3.97 -15.15
C ASP A 42 -13.67 -2.80 -16.17
N ASP A 43 -14.76 -2.04 -16.20
CA ASP A 43 -14.92 -0.86 -17.05
C ASP A 43 -13.93 0.27 -16.75
N GLN A 44 -13.57 0.47 -15.49
CA GLN A 44 -12.62 1.50 -15.08
C GLN A 44 -11.18 1.20 -15.53
N ILE A 45 -10.79 -0.08 -15.53
CA ILE A 45 -9.44 -0.50 -15.95
C ILE A 45 -9.27 -0.26 -17.46
N ILE A 46 -10.28 -0.61 -18.26
CA ILE A 46 -10.22 -0.45 -19.72
C ILE A 46 -10.13 1.02 -20.14
N GLN A 47 -10.84 1.91 -19.45
CA GLN A 47 -10.73 3.35 -19.68
C GLN A 47 -9.35 3.91 -19.34
N GLN A 48 -8.63 3.32 -18.38
CA GLN A 48 -7.30 3.73 -17.97
C GLN A 48 -6.20 3.20 -18.90
N GLU A 49 -6.35 1.96 -19.39
CA GLU A 49 -5.32 1.28 -20.21
C GLU A 49 -5.38 1.62 -21.69
N GLN A 50 -6.42 2.32 -22.19
CA GLN A 50 -6.65 2.61 -23.62
C GLN A 50 -6.54 1.36 -24.54
N VAL A 51 -6.88 0.18 -24.03
CA VAL A 51 -6.83 -1.07 -24.77
C VAL A 51 -8.06 -1.16 -25.66
N GLU A 52 -7.91 -0.77 -26.93
CA GLU A 52 -8.97 -0.60 -27.92
C GLU A 52 -9.80 -1.85 -28.27
N LYS A 53 -9.50 -3.03 -27.75
CA LYS A 53 -10.10 -4.29 -28.25
C LYS A 53 -10.86 -5.13 -27.23
N ARG A 54 -10.91 -4.75 -25.95
CA ARG A 54 -11.64 -5.53 -24.95
C ARG A 54 -12.97 -4.86 -24.61
N ILE A 55 -14.06 -5.58 -24.85
CA ILE A 55 -15.38 -5.12 -24.40
C ILE A 55 -15.43 -5.25 -22.87
N PRO A 56 -15.64 -4.15 -22.12
CA PRO A 56 -15.74 -4.22 -20.68
C PRO A 56 -16.96 -5.06 -20.29
N ASN A 57 -16.77 -5.91 -19.28
CA ASN A 57 -17.90 -6.59 -18.66
C ASN A 57 -18.34 -5.79 -17.43
N PRO A 58 -19.46 -5.07 -17.49
CA PRO A 58 -19.93 -4.22 -16.38
C PRO A 58 -20.27 -5.02 -15.11
N LEU A 59 -20.42 -6.34 -15.24
CA LEU A 59 -20.69 -7.26 -14.12
C LEU A 59 -19.41 -7.93 -13.58
N ALA A 60 -18.23 -7.63 -14.15
CA ALA A 60 -16.97 -8.15 -13.68
C ALA A 60 -16.29 -7.18 -12.70
N LEU A 61 -15.91 -7.72 -11.55
CA LEU A 61 -15.12 -7.04 -10.54
C LEU A 61 -13.71 -7.60 -10.53
N ASN A 62 -12.70 -6.73 -10.58
CA ASN A 62 -11.32 -7.12 -10.38
C ASN A 62 -10.92 -6.83 -8.93
N MET A 63 -10.67 -7.89 -8.17
CA MET A 63 -10.19 -7.81 -6.79
C MET A 63 -8.67 -7.98 -6.79
N TYR A 64 -7.98 -6.96 -6.28
CA TYR A 64 -6.54 -6.96 -6.10
C TYR A 64 -6.21 -7.26 -4.64
N VAL A 65 -5.37 -8.26 -4.42
CA VAL A 65 -5.08 -8.78 -3.08
C VAL A 65 -3.59 -8.91 -2.83
N LEU A 66 -3.21 -8.80 -1.55
CA LEU A 66 -1.86 -9.07 -1.07
C LEU A 66 -1.93 -9.75 0.29
N GLY A 67 -0.91 -10.56 0.56
CA GLY A 67 -0.65 -11.15 1.87
C GLY A 67 0.42 -10.39 2.64
N ILE A 68 0.67 -10.84 3.87
CA ILE A 68 1.81 -10.43 4.71
C ILE A 68 2.58 -11.67 5.10
N ASN A 69 3.91 -11.62 5.00
CA ASN A 69 4.79 -12.70 5.43
C ASN A 69 5.07 -12.62 6.96
N SER A 70 5.80 -13.59 7.48
CA SER A 70 6.19 -13.67 8.90
C SER A 70 7.02 -12.46 9.38
N ASN A 71 7.68 -11.76 8.47
CA ASN A 71 8.48 -10.57 8.75
C ASN A 71 7.68 -9.27 8.68
N ASN A 72 6.34 -9.36 8.63
CA ASN A 72 5.43 -8.23 8.48
C ASN A 72 5.70 -7.39 7.21
N GLN A 73 6.04 -8.06 6.09
CA GLN A 73 6.26 -7.45 4.78
C GLN A 73 5.20 -7.92 3.81
N LEU A 74 4.84 -7.07 2.86
CA LEU A 74 3.88 -7.41 1.81
C LEU A 74 4.42 -8.52 0.90
N THR A 75 3.55 -9.43 0.53
CA THR A 75 3.85 -10.52 -0.39
C THR A 75 2.68 -10.79 -1.32
N GLU A 76 3.00 -11.27 -2.51
CA GLU A 76 1.99 -11.75 -3.44
C GLU A 76 1.38 -13.06 -2.95
N LEU A 77 0.08 -13.21 -3.13
CA LEU A 77 -0.61 -14.47 -2.84
C LEU A 77 -0.37 -15.48 -3.94
N ASN A 78 -0.12 -16.71 -3.55
CA ASN A 78 0.00 -17.82 -4.50
C ASN A 78 -1.36 -18.15 -5.14
N GLN A 79 -1.34 -18.89 -6.24
CA GLN A 79 -2.53 -19.22 -7.00
C GLN A 79 -3.55 -20.02 -6.18
N ALA A 80 -3.10 -20.94 -5.33
CA ALA A 80 -3.99 -21.76 -4.50
C ALA A 80 -4.81 -20.91 -3.51
N VAL A 81 -4.18 -19.91 -2.87
CA VAL A 81 -4.90 -18.98 -1.96
C VAL A 81 -5.91 -18.14 -2.73
N LYS A 82 -5.55 -17.66 -3.94
CA LYS A 82 -6.49 -16.90 -4.79
C LYS A 82 -7.70 -17.75 -5.22
N GLU A 83 -7.49 -19.01 -5.55
CA GLU A 83 -8.57 -19.94 -5.89
C GLU A 83 -9.45 -20.25 -4.68
N ASN A 84 -8.86 -20.46 -3.51
CA ASN A 84 -9.59 -20.63 -2.26
C ASN A 84 -10.44 -19.39 -1.94
N LEU A 85 -9.86 -18.19 -2.10
CA LEU A 85 -10.60 -16.94 -1.92
C LEU A 85 -11.76 -16.82 -2.91
N LYS A 86 -11.54 -17.14 -4.18
CA LYS A 86 -12.59 -17.15 -5.19
C LYS A 86 -13.73 -18.10 -4.83
N ASN A 87 -13.40 -19.33 -4.43
CA ASN A 87 -14.38 -20.32 -4.02
C ASN A 87 -15.14 -19.87 -2.76
N TYR A 88 -14.46 -19.25 -1.82
CA TYR A 88 -15.07 -18.69 -0.60
C TYR A 88 -16.03 -17.54 -0.93
N LEU A 89 -15.64 -16.58 -1.76
CA LEU A 89 -16.49 -15.46 -2.18
C LEU A 89 -17.69 -15.92 -3.01
N ASN A 90 -17.54 -16.96 -3.83
CA ASN A 90 -18.61 -17.53 -4.66
C ASN A 90 -19.81 -18.02 -3.83
N GLN A 91 -19.61 -18.36 -2.56
CA GLN A 91 -20.71 -18.78 -1.67
C GLN A 91 -21.65 -17.64 -1.28
N TYR A 92 -21.19 -16.40 -1.40
CA TYR A 92 -21.89 -15.19 -0.94
C TYR A 92 -22.24 -14.21 -2.06
N ARG A 93 -21.61 -14.34 -3.26
CA ARG A 93 -21.83 -13.43 -4.39
C ARG A 93 -23.22 -13.55 -4.99
N ILE A 94 -23.66 -12.50 -5.66
CA ILE A 94 -24.84 -12.53 -6.53
C ILE A 94 -24.48 -13.30 -7.81
N LEU A 95 -25.45 -14.03 -8.39
CA LEU A 95 -25.22 -14.92 -9.55
C LEU A 95 -24.64 -14.20 -10.78
N THR A 96 -24.93 -12.90 -10.92
CA THR A 96 -24.52 -12.08 -12.06
C THR A 96 -23.08 -11.59 -11.98
N ASP A 97 -22.48 -11.54 -10.78
CA ASP A 97 -21.15 -10.95 -10.58
C ASP A 97 -20.04 -11.94 -10.88
N ALA A 98 -19.10 -11.56 -11.73
CA ALA A 98 -17.83 -12.28 -11.94
C ALA A 98 -16.71 -11.59 -11.17
N VAL A 99 -16.00 -12.34 -10.31
CA VAL A 99 -14.87 -11.81 -9.55
C VAL A 99 -13.57 -12.40 -10.09
N ASN A 100 -12.70 -11.52 -10.59
CA ASN A 100 -11.33 -11.86 -10.98
C ASN A 100 -10.38 -11.47 -9.85
N ILE A 101 -9.57 -12.41 -9.37
CA ILE A 101 -8.63 -12.16 -8.27
C ILE A 101 -7.23 -12.06 -8.84
N LYS A 102 -6.58 -10.93 -8.62
CA LYS A 102 -5.22 -10.60 -9.06
C LYS A 102 -4.38 -10.15 -7.87
N ASN A 103 -3.05 -10.25 -7.98
CA ASN A 103 -2.17 -9.60 -7.01
C ASN A 103 -2.06 -8.10 -7.34
N ALA A 104 -2.04 -7.24 -6.32
CA ALA A 104 -1.68 -5.85 -6.50
C ALA A 104 -0.15 -5.71 -6.66
N PHE A 105 0.30 -4.65 -7.33
CA PHE A 105 1.73 -4.38 -7.48
C PHE A 105 2.31 -3.78 -6.20
N ILE A 106 3.43 -4.31 -5.74
CA ILE A 106 4.17 -3.77 -4.60
C ILE A 106 5.28 -2.87 -5.15
N ILE A 107 5.25 -1.59 -4.79
CA ILE A 107 6.27 -0.61 -5.16
C ILE A 107 7.11 -0.31 -3.93
N ASN A 108 8.31 -0.89 -3.85
CA ASN A 108 9.20 -0.62 -2.74
C ASN A 108 9.85 0.75 -2.89
N ILE A 109 9.84 1.53 -1.81
CA ILE A 109 10.35 2.90 -1.79
C ILE A 109 11.40 3.09 -0.71
N GLY A 110 12.42 3.87 -1.05
CA GLY A 110 13.38 4.41 -0.09
C GLY A 110 13.11 5.89 0.16
N ILE A 111 13.38 6.35 1.38
CA ILE A 111 13.14 7.72 1.85
C ILE A 111 14.46 8.29 2.32
N ASN A 112 14.91 9.38 1.68
CA ASN A 112 16.05 10.14 2.11
C ASN A 112 15.59 11.53 2.56
N PHE A 113 15.90 11.92 3.79
CA PHE A 113 15.53 13.22 4.31
C PHE A 113 16.70 13.97 4.92
N GLU A 114 16.64 15.28 4.85
CA GLU A 114 17.64 16.21 5.36
C GLU A 114 16.96 17.18 6.31
N ILE A 115 17.52 17.32 7.50
CA ILE A 115 17.00 18.22 8.54
C ILE A 115 18.10 19.12 9.11
N THR A 116 17.72 20.27 9.62
CA THR A 116 18.52 21.03 10.56
C THR A 116 18.01 20.79 11.97
N VAL A 117 18.90 20.73 12.95
CA VAL A 117 18.58 20.45 14.36
C VAL A 117 18.86 21.68 15.20
N LEU A 118 18.02 21.94 16.19
CA LEU A 118 18.23 23.03 17.13
C LEU A 118 19.52 22.84 17.96
N PRO A 119 20.28 23.90 18.29
CA PRO A 119 21.61 23.81 18.93
C PRO A 119 21.64 23.01 20.23
N ASN A 120 20.53 22.95 20.96
CA ASN A 120 20.45 22.33 22.29
C ASN A 120 20.03 20.85 22.25
N TYR A 121 19.95 20.24 21.04
CA TYR A 121 19.51 18.86 20.87
C TYR A 121 20.61 17.98 20.27
N ASN A 122 20.62 16.72 20.70
CA ASN A 122 21.54 15.73 20.11
C ASN A 122 21.03 15.30 18.71
N SER A 123 21.82 15.54 17.69
CA SER A 123 21.48 15.26 16.29
C SER A 123 21.11 13.79 16.05
N ASN A 124 21.82 12.85 16.68
CA ASN A 124 21.56 11.42 16.48
C ASN A 124 20.25 11.00 17.13
N GLU A 125 19.90 11.56 18.30
CA GLU A 125 18.64 11.28 18.96
C GLU A 125 17.46 11.83 18.16
N VAL A 126 17.58 13.05 17.63
CA VAL A 126 16.54 13.66 16.79
C VAL A 126 16.36 12.85 15.49
N LEU A 127 17.47 12.44 14.84
CA LEU A 127 17.40 11.56 13.67
C LEU A 127 16.65 10.24 13.95
N LEU A 128 16.98 9.60 15.08
CA LEU A 128 16.29 8.35 15.47
C LEU A 128 14.79 8.55 15.67
N LYS A 129 14.40 9.66 16.32
CA LYS A 129 12.99 10.03 16.49
C LYS A 129 12.30 10.24 15.12
N CYS A 130 12.97 10.88 14.16
CA CYS A 130 12.46 11.07 12.80
C CYS A 130 12.27 9.73 12.07
N VAL A 131 13.24 8.83 12.12
CA VAL A 131 13.15 7.49 11.53
C VAL A 131 11.99 6.70 12.14
N ASN A 132 11.84 6.72 13.47
CA ASN A 132 10.74 6.03 14.16
C ASN A 132 9.36 6.63 13.82
N ALA A 133 9.25 7.93 13.63
CA ALA A 133 8.02 8.57 13.20
C ALA A 133 7.64 8.15 11.78
N LEU A 134 8.61 8.09 10.85
CA LEU A 134 8.40 7.59 9.49
C LEU A 134 8.07 6.09 9.47
N ARG A 135 8.71 5.28 10.32
CA ARG A 135 8.36 3.87 10.54
C ARG A 135 6.88 3.71 10.90
N THR A 136 6.40 4.53 11.83
CA THR A 136 5.00 4.52 12.26
C THR A 136 4.06 5.04 11.17
N TYR A 137 4.48 6.01 10.38
CA TYR A 137 3.70 6.57 9.28
C TYR A 137 3.51 5.53 8.15
N PHE A 138 4.57 4.84 7.74
CA PHE A 138 4.56 3.84 6.68
C PHE A 138 4.27 2.41 7.19
N SER A 139 3.73 2.27 8.39
CA SER A 139 3.38 0.95 8.88
C SER A 139 2.33 0.30 7.96
N ILE A 140 2.51 -0.97 7.63
CA ILE A 140 1.65 -1.70 6.68
C ILE A 140 0.18 -1.67 7.11
N ASP A 141 -0.10 -1.69 8.41
CA ASP A 141 -1.47 -1.67 8.93
C ASP A 141 -2.24 -0.41 8.52
N LYS A 142 -1.53 0.72 8.42
CA LYS A 142 -2.12 2.03 8.10
C LYS A 142 -2.15 2.29 6.59
N TRP A 143 -1.36 1.56 5.80
CA TRP A 143 -1.19 1.82 4.38
C TRP A 143 -2.13 0.95 3.53
N GLN A 144 -2.75 1.53 2.51
CA GLN A 144 -3.73 0.85 1.66
C GLN A 144 -3.29 0.80 0.19
N ILE A 145 -3.87 -0.14 -0.58
CA ILE A 145 -3.70 -0.19 -2.04
C ILE A 145 -4.29 1.09 -2.65
N ASN A 146 -3.63 1.64 -3.64
CA ASN A 146 -3.94 2.91 -4.32
C ASN A 146 -3.88 4.17 -3.43
N GLN A 147 -3.25 4.09 -2.26
CA GLN A 147 -3.04 5.27 -1.42
C GLN A 147 -1.86 6.10 -1.94
N PRO A 148 -2.05 7.39 -2.26
CA PRO A 148 -0.96 8.26 -2.70
C PRO A 148 -0.08 8.70 -1.53
N ILE A 149 1.19 9.02 -1.82
CA ILE A 149 2.10 9.62 -0.83
C ILE A 149 2.02 11.13 -0.90
N ILE A 150 1.61 11.77 0.19
CA ILE A 150 1.53 13.22 0.30
C ILE A 150 2.83 13.73 0.92
N LYS A 151 3.70 14.38 0.13
CA LYS A 151 5.01 14.85 0.59
C LYS A 151 4.91 15.85 1.75
N SER A 152 3.93 16.75 1.73
CA SER A 152 3.70 17.72 2.80
C SER A 152 3.34 17.05 4.13
N ALA A 153 2.56 15.97 4.12
CA ALA A 153 2.22 15.23 5.33
C ALA A 153 3.49 14.62 5.98
N ILE A 154 4.39 14.09 5.15
CA ILE A 154 5.65 13.52 5.62
C ILE A 154 6.59 14.62 6.15
N THR A 155 6.71 15.74 5.44
CA THR A 155 7.47 16.90 5.89
C THR A 155 6.95 17.41 7.23
N ASN A 156 5.64 17.51 7.39
CA ASN A 156 5.02 17.90 8.67
C ASN A 156 5.26 16.86 9.77
N THR A 157 5.20 15.56 9.45
CA THR A 157 5.48 14.50 10.42
C THR A 157 6.90 14.61 10.97
N ILE A 158 7.88 14.90 10.13
CA ILE A 158 9.27 15.11 10.54
C ILE A 158 9.41 16.45 11.28
N GLY A 159 8.82 17.53 10.75
CA GLY A 159 8.93 18.89 11.30
C GLY A 159 8.33 19.05 12.70
N ASN A 160 7.33 18.24 13.05
CA ASN A 160 6.69 18.26 14.37
C ASN A 160 7.51 17.53 15.46
N ILE A 161 8.65 16.94 15.11
CA ILE A 161 9.49 16.24 16.08
C ILE A 161 10.31 17.25 16.86
N GLN A 162 10.26 17.12 18.17
CA GLN A 162 10.99 17.99 19.07
C GLN A 162 12.50 17.91 18.79
N GLY A 163 13.13 19.06 18.55
CA GLY A 163 14.55 19.20 18.21
C GLY A 163 14.81 19.41 16.72
N VAL A 164 13.83 19.17 15.84
CA VAL A 164 13.91 19.54 14.42
C VAL A 164 13.68 21.04 14.29
N GLN A 165 14.62 21.76 13.67
CA GLN A 165 14.48 23.16 13.35
C GLN A 165 13.76 23.35 12.02
N THR A 166 14.24 22.66 10.98
CA THR A 166 13.66 22.73 9.62
C THR A 166 13.91 21.42 8.89
N VAL A 167 12.95 21.03 8.05
CA VAL A 167 13.09 19.94 7.07
C VAL A 167 13.57 20.55 5.76
N VAL A 168 14.82 20.28 5.37
CA VAL A 168 15.45 20.85 4.18
C VAL A 168 14.97 20.15 2.91
N ALA A 169 14.95 18.82 2.94
CA ALA A 169 14.53 18.03 1.78
C ALA A 169 13.97 16.66 2.20
N VAL A 170 13.00 16.17 1.42
CA VAL A 170 12.54 14.79 1.48
C VAL A 170 12.49 14.24 0.05
N LYS A 171 13.28 13.19 -0.21
CA LYS A 171 13.39 12.54 -1.51
C LYS A 171 12.95 11.09 -1.43
N PHE A 172 12.22 10.64 -2.42
CA PHE A 172 11.77 9.27 -2.57
C PHE A 172 12.50 8.61 -3.75
N THR A 173 12.86 7.36 -3.57
CA THR A 173 13.51 6.52 -4.59
C THR A 173 12.77 5.21 -4.73
N ASN A 174 12.63 4.67 -5.93
CA ASN A 174 12.11 3.33 -6.14
C ASN A 174 13.22 2.31 -5.95
N LEU A 175 12.97 1.31 -5.12
CA LEU A 175 13.87 0.19 -4.83
C LEU A 175 13.31 -1.07 -5.49
N HIS A 176 13.95 -1.54 -6.56
CA HIS A 176 13.42 -2.61 -7.41
C HIS A 176 14.37 -3.80 -7.63
N LYS A 177 15.56 -3.79 -7.02
CA LYS A 177 16.54 -4.88 -7.20
C LYS A 177 16.09 -6.13 -6.45
N THR A 178 15.67 -7.15 -7.19
CA THR A 178 15.25 -8.45 -6.63
C THR A 178 16.35 -9.17 -5.86
N GLU A 179 17.61 -8.96 -6.26
CA GLU A 179 18.80 -9.47 -5.55
C GLU A 179 18.87 -9.01 -4.08
N ASN A 180 18.32 -7.81 -3.80
CA ASN A 180 18.23 -7.25 -2.46
C ASN A 180 16.89 -7.57 -1.78
N GLY A 181 16.09 -8.46 -2.36
CA GLY A 181 14.81 -8.89 -1.80
C GLY A 181 13.62 -7.96 -2.09
N TYR A 182 13.75 -6.94 -2.94
CA TYR A 182 12.64 -6.07 -3.34
C TYR A 182 11.73 -6.73 -4.39
N SER A 183 10.56 -6.15 -4.65
CA SER A 183 9.52 -6.71 -5.52
C SER A 183 9.87 -6.82 -7.01
N GLY A 184 10.93 -6.18 -7.47
CA GLY A 184 11.29 -6.11 -8.88
C GLY A 184 10.47 -5.13 -9.72
N ASN A 185 9.45 -4.52 -9.15
CA ASN A 185 8.59 -3.57 -9.86
C ASN A 185 9.28 -2.22 -10.01
N ILE A 186 9.52 -1.81 -11.27
CA ILE A 186 10.11 -0.53 -11.61
C ILE A 186 9.01 0.51 -11.70
N TYR A 187 9.11 1.57 -10.91
CA TYR A 187 8.16 2.66 -10.93
C TYR A 187 8.86 4.03 -10.93
N ASN A 188 8.58 4.84 -11.94
CA ASN A 188 9.18 6.16 -12.04
C ASN A 188 8.39 7.18 -11.21
N LEU A 189 8.93 7.53 -10.04
CA LEU A 189 8.29 8.46 -9.10
C LEU A 189 8.23 9.90 -9.60
N ASN A 190 9.13 10.31 -10.51
CA ASN A 190 9.18 11.70 -10.99
C ASN A 190 7.93 12.11 -11.78
N PRO A 191 7.53 11.42 -12.86
CA PRO A 191 6.30 11.74 -13.58
C PRO A 191 5.04 11.44 -12.76
N ALA A 192 5.12 10.50 -11.80
CA ALA A 192 4.03 10.20 -10.89
C ALA A 192 3.82 11.27 -9.81
N THR A 193 4.77 12.19 -9.65
CA THR A 193 4.66 13.27 -8.68
C THR A 193 3.97 14.49 -9.31
N LYS A 194 2.77 14.83 -8.83
CA LYS A 194 2.03 16.01 -9.24
C LYS A 194 1.64 16.82 -8.00
N ASN A 195 1.95 18.10 -7.99
CA ASN A 195 1.60 19.04 -6.90
C ASN A 195 2.02 18.54 -5.49
N GLY A 196 3.19 17.91 -5.39
CA GLY A 196 3.68 17.39 -4.10
C GLY A 196 3.03 16.07 -3.64
N VAL A 197 2.24 15.43 -4.49
CA VAL A 197 1.62 14.12 -4.26
C VAL A 197 2.21 13.10 -5.23
N ILE A 198 2.68 11.98 -4.71
CA ILE A 198 3.13 10.84 -5.52
C ILE A 198 1.94 9.89 -5.67
N TYR A 199 1.43 9.76 -6.88
CA TYR A 199 0.33 8.87 -7.17
C TYR A 199 0.81 7.45 -7.41
N PRO A 200 0.02 6.43 -7.03
CA PRO A 200 0.30 5.04 -7.39
C PRO A 200 0.14 4.82 -8.91
N SER A 201 0.56 3.66 -9.41
CA SER A 201 0.37 3.29 -10.82
C SER A 201 -1.11 3.17 -11.17
N LEU A 202 -1.42 3.21 -12.47
CA LEU A 202 -2.79 3.01 -12.97
C LEU A 202 -3.31 1.63 -12.60
N ASP A 203 -2.46 0.60 -12.68
CA ASP A 203 -2.73 -0.70 -12.09
C ASP A 203 -2.66 -0.59 -10.57
N PRO A 204 -3.63 -1.17 -9.84
CA PRO A 204 -3.67 -1.08 -8.40
C PRO A 204 -2.36 -1.50 -7.75
N SER A 205 -1.72 -0.57 -7.07
CA SER A 205 -0.41 -0.74 -6.44
C SER A 205 -0.39 -0.20 -5.02
N ILE A 206 0.56 -0.65 -4.23
CA ILE A 206 0.80 -0.20 -2.87
C ILE A 206 2.27 0.18 -2.70
N PHE A 207 2.51 1.32 -2.04
CA PHE A 207 3.87 1.71 -1.64
C PHE A 207 4.26 1.02 -0.34
N GLU A 208 5.46 0.45 -0.31
CA GLU A 208 6.02 -0.22 0.87
C GLU A 208 7.43 0.25 1.14
N VAL A 209 7.73 0.56 2.40
CA VAL A 209 9.10 0.67 2.92
C VAL A 209 9.44 -0.70 3.52
N LYS A 210 10.22 -1.50 2.80
CA LYS A 210 10.42 -2.90 3.12
C LYS A 210 11.40 -3.12 4.28
N TYR A 211 12.56 -2.48 4.22
CA TYR A 211 13.62 -2.57 5.22
C TYR A 211 13.81 -1.21 5.88
N ILE A 212 13.05 -0.94 6.92
CA ILE A 212 12.94 0.38 7.53
C ILE A 212 14.30 0.95 7.93
N ASP A 213 15.19 0.12 8.48
CA ASP A 213 16.52 0.56 8.94
C ASP A 213 17.51 0.83 7.79
N GLN A 214 17.19 0.41 6.57
CA GLN A 214 18.02 0.62 5.37
C GLN A 214 17.38 1.60 4.38
N ASP A 215 16.06 1.56 4.26
CA ASP A 215 15.30 2.30 3.26
C ASP A 215 14.94 3.71 3.72
N ILE A 216 14.99 3.97 5.04
CA ILE A 216 14.82 5.32 5.60
C ILE A 216 16.18 5.83 6.05
N ARG A 217 16.67 6.88 5.38
CA ARG A 217 17.95 7.50 5.67
C ARG A 217 17.80 8.99 5.93
N GLY A 218 18.20 9.42 7.11
CA GLY A 218 18.23 10.83 7.49
C GLY A 218 19.66 11.34 7.62
N ARG A 219 19.85 12.60 7.30
CA ARG A 219 21.08 13.33 7.64
C ARG A 219 20.79 14.70 8.21
N VAL A 220 21.64 15.13 9.13
CA VAL A 220 21.62 16.49 9.62
C VAL A 220 22.55 17.33 8.74
N VAL A 221 22.06 18.48 8.29
CA VAL A 221 22.82 19.48 7.57
C VAL A 221 23.05 20.69 8.48
N SER A 222 24.25 21.25 8.44
CA SER A 222 24.55 22.50 9.13
C SER A 222 23.77 23.64 8.49
N SER A 223 23.15 24.47 9.32
CA SER A 223 22.54 25.75 8.93
C SER A 223 23.59 26.71 8.41
#